data_884c40a4f80d01bc3f926f210889b342
#
_entry.id   884c40a4f80d01bc3f926f210889b342
#
_cell.length_a   1.000
_cell.length_b   1.000
_cell.length_c   1.000
_cell.angle_alpha   90.00
_cell.angle_beta   90.00
_cell.angle_gamma   90.00
#
_symmetry.space_group_name_H-M   'P 1'
#
loop_
_entity.id
_entity.type
_entity.pdbx_description
1 polymer ?
#
loop_
_entity_poly.entity_id
_entity_poly.type
_entity_poly.pdbx_seq_one_letter_code
_entity_poly.pdbx_strand_id
1 'polypeptide(L)'
;MKLGIITNTLSTRNEGLTTHDLAFGALIKGHEVYFIPVASLSSDGRNIFSNAKRLTKEGVLKREDLTHRLKDFPDFRLCLGDLNVLLLRHKFDSGSIPETYHKCAREYAFHLQEKGVFVANNPLYLPFVSSKLSTIGISEEILPKHQLVSSNFEELYSYCKDELKYEGVIKPLGGKGGEDIYFTEKKNLRNNLRALLKKGAVMVQNFIPNDGDKRILLLNGNPVAWYKRVALEGEFINNIHAGGRPVKFDLTEQDKKIIACLKPRLIQYGMVLVGIDILGNTLSEINSEVPGGTVRADKLGNFGSRDKIIEFFEIKGKK
;
A
#
# COMPACT_ATOMS: atom_id res chain seq x y z
N MET A 1 -18.19 9.09 14.12
CA MET A 1 -18.22 9.08 12.63
C MET A 1 -18.66 7.71 12.12
N LYS A 2 -19.15 7.64 10.86
CA LYS A 2 -19.40 6.40 10.14
C LYS A 2 -18.22 6.12 9.21
N LEU A 3 -17.50 5.04 9.46
CA LEU A 3 -16.31 4.61 8.73
C LEU A 3 -16.62 3.38 7.88
N GLY A 4 -16.54 3.50 6.56
CA GLY A 4 -16.58 2.39 5.62
C GLY A 4 -15.17 1.94 5.22
N ILE A 5 -14.96 0.64 5.09
CA ILE A 5 -13.67 0.07 4.68
C ILE A 5 -13.93 -0.93 3.55
N ILE A 6 -13.57 -0.56 2.32
CA ILE A 6 -13.67 -1.48 1.18
C ILE A 6 -12.50 -2.44 1.20
N THR A 7 -12.82 -3.75 1.18
CA THR A 7 -11.85 -4.84 1.18
C THR A 7 -12.11 -5.79 0.00
N ASN A 8 -11.13 -6.62 -0.35
CA ASN A 8 -11.31 -7.63 -1.40
C ASN A 8 -12.42 -8.61 -1.02
N THR A 9 -12.30 -9.20 0.15
CA THR A 9 -13.24 -10.16 0.72
C THR A 9 -13.35 -9.95 2.22
N LEU A 10 -14.29 -10.65 2.85
CA LEU A 10 -14.38 -10.75 4.30
C LEU A 10 -13.44 -11.82 4.89
N SER A 11 -12.59 -12.43 4.06
CA SER A 11 -11.56 -13.37 4.50
C SER A 11 -10.27 -12.64 4.84
N THR A 12 -9.69 -12.95 5.97
CA THR A 12 -8.69 -12.11 6.65
C THR A 12 -7.34 -12.79 6.85
N ARG A 13 -7.02 -13.77 6.03
CA ARG A 13 -5.69 -14.41 6.11
C ARG A 13 -4.60 -13.40 5.78
N ASN A 14 -3.81 -13.04 6.79
CA ASN A 14 -2.52 -12.31 6.76
C ASN A 14 -2.48 -10.87 6.21
N GLU A 15 -3.43 -10.41 5.40
CA GLU A 15 -3.36 -9.08 4.76
C GLU A 15 -3.98 -7.95 5.60
N GLY A 16 -4.76 -8.33 6.60
CA GLY A 16 -5.65 -7.43 7.30
C GLY A 16 -5.10 -6.77 8.57
N LEU A 17 -3.86 -7.03 9.01
CA LEU A 17 -3.43 -6.53 10.32
C LEU A 17 -3.67 -5.02 10.51
N THR A 18 -3.22 -4.18 9.58
CA THR A 18 -3.45 -2.73 9.65
C THR A 18 -4.93 -2.39 9.43
N THR A 19 -5.61 -3.05 8.51
CA THR A 19 -7.05 -2.81 8.24
C THR A 19 -7.90 -3.12 9.46
N HIS A 20 -7.69 -4.28 10.10
CA HIS A 20 -8.39 -4.67 11.32
C HIS A 20 -8.01 -3.80 12.51
N ASP A 21 -6.74 -3.37 12.58
CA ASP A 21 -6.27 -2.49 13.64
C ASP A 21 -6.95 -1.12 13.57
N LEU A 22 -7.09 -0.54 12.38
CA LEU A 22 -7.84 0.70 12.17
C LEU A 22 -9.33 0.53 12.46
N ALA A 23 -9.94 -0.57 12.01
CA ALA A 23 -11.34 -0.88 12.30
C ALA A 23 -11.58 -1.05 13.81
N PHE A 24 -10.71 -1.78 14.49
CA PHE A 24 -10.76 -1.96 15.94
C PHE A 24 -10.60 -0.65 16.67
N GLY A 25 -9.60 0.18 16.30
CA GLY A 25 -9.37 1.50 16.89
C GLY A 25 -10.59 2.42 16.75
N ALA A 26 -11.22 2.45 15.58
CA ALA A 26 -12.45 3.21 15.37
C ALA A 26 -13.61 2.68 16.21
N LEU A 27 -13.77 1.35 16.27
CA LEU A 27 -14.84 0.70 17.01
C LEU A 27 -14.75 0.98 18.51
N ILE A 28 -13.57 0.86 19.13
CA ILE A 28 -13.40 1.12 20.57
C ILE A 28 -13.59 2.59 20.93
N LYS A 29 -13.29 3.52 20.02
CA LYS A 29 -13.59 4.95 20.16
C LYS A 29 -15.09 5.29 20.01
N GLY A 30 -15.94 4.30 19.72
CA GLY A 30 -17.40 4.47 19.63
C GLY A 30 -17.91 4.87 18.24
N HIS A 31 -17.10 4.67 17.19
CA HIS A 31 -17.53 4.92 15.83
C HIS A 31 -18.33 3.75 15.24
N GLU A 32 -19.21 4.04 14.28
CA GLU A 32 -19.83 3.03 13.46
C GLU A 32 -18.85 2.58 12.36
N VAL A 33 -18.57 1.29 12.29
CA VAL A 33 -17.58 0.73 11.36
C VAL A 33 -18.23 -0.33 10.48
N TYR A 34 -17.99 -0.26 9.18
CA TYR A 34 -18.54 -1.13 8.17
C TYR A 34 -17.43 -1.74 7.31
N PHE A 35 -17.39 -3.07 7.21
CA PHE A 35 -16.59 -3.76 6.21
C PHE A 35 -17.42 -3.99 4.95
N ILE A 36 -16.89 -3.55 3.82
CA ILE A 36 -17.56 -3.50 2.53
C ILE A 36 -16.79 -4.39 1.55
N PRO A 37 -17.31 -5.60 1.21
CA PRO A 37 -16.71 -6.40 0.14
C PRO A 37 -16.78 -5.66 -1.19
N VAL A 38 -15.70 -5.60 -1.93
CA VAL A 38 -15.65 -4.90 -3.22
C VAL A 38 -16.70 -5.41 -4.21
N ALA A 39 -17.03 -6.70 -4.15
CA ALA A 39 -18.04 -7.34 -5.01
C ALA A 39 -19.49 -7.06 -4.58
N SER A 40 -19.72 -6.39 -3.43
CA SER A 40 -21.08 -6.09 -2.94
C SER A 40 -21.57 -4.68 -3.30
N LEU A 41 -20.75 -3.92 -4.00
CA LEU A 41 -21.08 -2.56 -4.42
C LEU A 41 -22.14 -2.56 -5.52
N SER A 42 -23.10 -1.65 -5.41
CA SER A 42 -24.18 -1.46 -6.38
C SER A 42 -24.64 -0.02 -6.43
N SER A 43 -25.34 0.37 -7.50
CA SER A 43 -25.93 1.68 -7.65
C SER A 43 -27.31 1.60 -8.32
N ASP A 44 -28.21 2.49 -7.93
CA ASP A 44 -29.50 2.74 -8.60
C ASP A 44 -29.42 3.91 -9.59
N GLY A 45 -28.22 4.39 -9.91
CA GLY A 45 -27.98 5.58 -10.73
C GLY A 45 -28.01 6.91 -9.96
N ARG A 46 -28.43 6.92 -8.70
CA ARG A 46 -28.43 8.11 -7.81
C ARG A 46 -27.60 7.88 -6.57
N ASN A 47 -27.73 6.72 -5.95
CA ASN A 47 -27.07 6.36 -4.72
C ASN A 47 -26.21 5.12 -4.93
N ILE A 48 -25.22 4.97 -4.06
CA ILE A 48 -24.29 3.86 -4.06
C ILE A 48 -24.53 3.06 -2.77
N PHE A 49 -24.69 1.76 -2.92
CA PHE A 49 -25.04 0.86 -1.83
C PHE A 49 -24.06 -0.31 -1.73
N SER A 50 -24.06 -0.96 -0.59
CA SER A 50 -23.41 -2.24 -0.36
C SER A 50 -24.15 -3.05 0.68
N ASN A 51 -24.09 -4.39 0.58
CA ASN A 51 -24.32 -5.28 1.69
C ASN A 51 -23.02 -5.40 2.49
N ALA A 52 -22.91 -4.58 3.52
CA ALA A 52 -21.72 -4.47 4.36
C ALA A 52 -21.88 -5.27 5.66
N LYS A 53 -20.80 -5.61 6.32
CA LYS A 53 -20.80 -6.09 7.70
C LYS A 53 -20.72 -4.89 8.65
N ARG A 54 -21.74 -4.68 9.48
CA ARG A 54 -21.72 -3.66 10.52
C ARG A 54 -21.06 -4.24 11.76
N LEU A 55 -19.94 -3.67 12.17
CA LEU A 55 -19.24 -4.11 13.38
C LEU A 55 -19.96 -3.62 14.63
N THR A 56 -20.02 -4.48 15.64
CA THR A 56 -20.50 -4.15 16.97
C THR A 56 -19.40 -4.43 18.00
N LYS A 57 -19.45 -3.76 19.15
CA LYS A 57 -18.47 -3.97 20.24
C LYS A 57 -18.67 -5.31 20.95
N GLU A 58 -19.82 -5.91 20.81
CA GLU A 58 -20.18 -7.14 21.49
C GLU A 58 -19.24 -8.29 21.10
N GLY A 59 -18.55 -8.85 22.08
CA GLY A 59 -17.59 -9.94 21.90
C GLY A 59 -16.31 -9.54 21.15
N VAL A 60 -16.00 -8.25 21.00
CA VAL A 60 -14.75 -7.73 20.41
C VAL A 60 -13.91 -7.08 21.52
N LEU A 61 -13.03 -7.85 22.14
CA LEU A 61 -12.14 -7.39 23.20
C LEU A 61 -10.76 -6.98 22.68
N LYS A 62 -10.35 -7.56 21.55
CA LYS A 62 -9.06 -7.31 20.90
C LYS A 62 -9.20 -7.36 19.36
N ARG A 63 -8.23 -6.82 18.66
CA ARG A 63 -8.22 -6.77 17.20
C ARG A 63 -8.37 -8.16 16.55
N GLU A 64 -7.75 -9.18 17.11
CA GLU A 64 -7.78 -10.55 16.61
C GLU A 64 -9.20 -11.14 16.55
N ASP A 65 -10.10 -10.67 17.41
CA ASP A 65 -11.51 -11.08 17.41
C ASP A 65 -12.19 -10.66 16.09
N LEU A 66 -11.87 -9.49 15.55
CA LEU A 66 -12.37 -9.06 14.24
C LEU A 66 -11.94 -10.03 13.13
N THR A 67 -10.69 -10.52 13.18
CA THR A 67 -10.16 -11.44 12.18
C THR A 67 -10.95 -12.76 12.13
N HIS A 68 -11.34 -13.28 13.28
CA HIS A 68 -12.03 -14.56 13.36
C HIS A 68 -13.54 -14.43 13.16
N ARG A 69 -14.13 -13.31 13.54
CA ARG A 69 -15.58 -13.12 13.62
C ARG A 69 -16.17 -12.22 12.53
N LEU A 70 -15.38 -11.75 11.59
CA LEU A 70 -15.85 -10.76 10.59
C LEU A 70 -17.10 -11.24 9.83
N LYS A 71 -17.20 -12.55 9.55
CA LYS A 71 -18.36 -13.15 8.87
C LYS A 71 -19.60 -13.23 9.75
N ASP A 72 -19.44 -13.26 11.08
CA ASP A 72 -20.53 -13.44 12.05
C ASP A 72 -21.28 -12.13 12.29
N PHE A 73 -20.69 -10.98 11.96
CA PHE A 73 -21.39 -9.70 12.08
C PHE A 73 -22.60 -9.63 11.15
N PRO A 74 -23.67 -8.92 11.56
CA PRO A 74 -24.88 -8.81 10.77
C PRO A 74 -24.61 -8.12 9.42
N ASP A 75 -25.30 -8.60 8.40
CA ASP A 75 -25.38 -7.90 7.12
C ASP A 75 -26.21 -6.63 7.28
N PHE A 76 -25.74 -5.57 6.65
CA PHE A 76 -26.36 -4.25 6.70
C PHE A 76 -26.40 -3.64 5.31
N ARG A 77 -27.60 -3.28 4.84
CA ARG A 77 -27.76 -2.52 3.59
C ARG A 77 -27.33 -1.09 3.83
N LEU A 78 -26.11 -0.75 3.41
CA LEU A 78 -25.48 0.54 3.65
C LEU A 78 -25.65 1.44 2.40
N CYS A 79 -26.15 2.65 2.58
CA CYS A 79 -25.98 3.73 1.61
C CYS A 79 -24.61 4.38 1.87
N LEU A 80 -23.69 4.29 0.91
CA LEU A 80 -22.32 4.76 1.11
C LEU A 80 -22.22 6.29 1.20
N GLY A 81 -23.23 7.01 0.68
CA GLY A 81 -23.31 8.46 0.83
C GLY A 81 -23.52 8.95 2.28
N ASP A 82 -23.95 8.05 3.18
CA ASP A 82 -24.12 8.34 4.60
C ASP A 82 -22.81 8.22 5.41
N LEU A 83 -21.75 7.73 4.78
CA LEU A 83 -20.44 7.63 5.42
C LEU A 83 -19.81 9.00 5.63
N ASN A 84 -19.03 9.14 6.70
CA ASN A 84 -18.16 10.28 6.89
C ASN A 84 -16.81 10.03 6.19
N VAL A 85 -16.30 8.79 6.32
CA VAL A 85 -14.99 8.39 5.80
C VAL A 85 -15.11 7.05 5.08
N LEU A 86 -14.47 6.94 3.93
CA LEU A 86 -14.33 5.70 3.17
C LEU A 86 -12.85 5.39 2.97
N LEU A 87 -12.41 4.23 3.46
CA LEU A 87 -11.06 3.70 3.24
C LEU A 87 -11.07 2.70 2.09
N LEU A 88 -10.22 2.93 1.09
CA LEU A 88 -9.94 1.96 0.03
C LEU A 88 -8.83 1.02 0.52
N ARG A 89 -9.20 -0.19 0.91
CA ARG A 89 -8.29 -1.21 1.44
C ARG A 89 -8.39 -2.53 0.64
N HIS A 90 -8.67 -2.42 -0.64
CA HIS A 90 -8.70 -3.54 -1.58
C HIS A 90 -7.47 -3.47 -2.50
N LYS A 91 -6.86 -4.61 -2.77
CA LYS A 91 -5.71 -4.74 -3.68
C LYS A 91 -6.21 -5.04 -5.09
N PHE A 92 -5.76 -4.26 -6.07
CA PHE A 92 -6.15 -4.42 -7.47
C PHE A 92 -5.64 -5.70 -8.12
N ASP A 93 -4.60 -6.28 -7.58
CA ASP A 93 -3.87 -7.43 -8.16
C ASP A 93 -3.96 -8.63 -7.21
N SER A 94 -5.16 -8.98 -6.77
CA SER A 94 -5.37 -10.10 -5.85
C SER A 94 -5.55 -11.45 -6.54
N GLY A 95 -5.70 -11.45 -7.88
CA GLY A 95 -5.93 -12.65 -8.69
C GLY A 95 -7.24 -13.41 -8.44
N SER A 96 -7.88 -13.16 -7.30
CA SER A 96 -9.10 -13.84 -6.85
C SER A 96 -10.39 -13.09 -7.15
N ILE A 97 -10.28 -11.82 -7.58
CA ILE A 97 -11.43 -10.94 -7.84
C ILE A 97 -11.24 -10.29 -9.22
N PRO A 98 -12.25 -10.30 -10.09
CA PRO A 98 -12.15 -9.65 -11.39
C PRO A 98 -11.78 -8.17 -11.27
N GLU A 99 -10.89 -7.68 -12.13
CA GLU A 99 -10.42 -6.30 -12.15
C GLU A 99 -11.55 -5.27 -12.24
N THR A 100 -12.64 -5.63 -12.92
CA THR A 100 -13.82 -4.78 -13.07
C THR A 100 -14.43 -4.36 -11.73
N TYR A 101 -14.44 -5.22 -10.70
CA TYR A 101 -14.92 -4.83 -9.37
C TYR A 101 -14.04 -3.75 -8.72
N HIS A 102 -12.74 -3.86 -8.89
CA HIS A 102 -11.80 -2.86 -8.38
C HIS A 102 -11.95 -1.53 -9.12
N LYS A 103 -12.15 -1.59 -10.44
CA LYS A 103 -12.45 -0.39 -11.25
C LYS A 103 -13.73 0.27 -10.78
N CYS A 104 -14.83 -0.47 -10.68
CA CYS A 104 -16.11 0.06 -10.18
C CYS A 104 -15.98 0.65 -8.77
N ALA A 105 -15.23 0.00 -7.88
CA ALA A 105 -15.03 0.52 -6.52
C ALA A 105 -14.35 1.90 -6.52
N ARG A 106 -13.36 2.12 -7.40
CA ARG A 106 -12.72 3.43 -7.56
C ARG A 106 -13.67 4.49 -8.13
N GLU A 107 -14.44 4.13 -9.15
CA GLU A 107 -15.42 5.02 -9.76
C GLU A 107 -16.51 5.42 -8.75
N TYR A 108 -17.05 4.47 -8.00
CA TYR A 108 -17.98 4.75 -6.92
C TYR A 108 -17.35 5.63 -5.83
N ALA A 109 -16.12 5.34 -5.44
CA ALA A 109 -15.41 6.16 -4.44
C ALA A 109 -15.18 7.59 -4.91
N PHE A 110 -14.90 7.80 -6.20
CA PHE A 110 -14.80 9.13 -6.80
C PHE A 110 -16.15 9.89 -6.68
N HIS A 111 -17.27 9.28 -7.07
CA HIS A 111 -18.58 9.91 -6.93
C HIS A 111 -19.01 10.16 -5.48
N LEU A 112 -18.57 9.30 -4.55
CA LEU A 112 -18.81 9.53 -3.11
C LEU A 112 -18.02 10.74 -2.60
N GLN A 113 -16.80 10.95 -3.12
CA GLN A 113 -15.98 12.11 -2.80
C GLN A 113 -16.66 13.41 -3.24
N GLU A 114 -17.28 13.44 -4.45
CA GLU A 114 -18.08 14.56 -4.92
C GLU A 114 -19.31 14.84 -4.04
N LYS A 115 -19.86 13.81 -3.39
CA LYS A 115 -20.96 13.92 -2.42
C LYS A 115 -20.51 14.26 -0.99
N GLY A 116 -19.23 14.58 -0.78
CA GLY A 116 -18.70 15.00 0.50
C GLY A 116 -18.26 13.89 1.46
N VAL A 117 -18.16 12.62 1.00
CA VAL A 117 -17.54 11.56 1.77
C VAL A 117 -16.02 11.74 1.69
N PHE A 118 -15.32 11.76 2.82
CA PHE A 118 -13.86 11.78 2.80
C PHE A 118 -13.31 10.42 2.39
N VAL A 119 -12.69 10.32 1.22
CA VAL A 119 -12.14 9.08 0.68
C VAL A 119 -10.61 9.05 0.84
N ALA A 120 -10.07 8.01 1.45
CA ALA A 120 -8.64 7.78 1.62
C ALA A 120 -8.22 6.42 0.99
N ASN A 121 -7.29 6.41 0.06
CA ASN A 121 -6.63 7.51 -0.65
C ASN A 121 -7.51 7.98 -1.84
N ASN A 122 -7.15 9.13 -2.43
CA ASN A 122 -7.91 9.67 -3.56
C ASN A 122 -8.00 8.64 -4.71
N PRO A 123 -9.22 8.20 -5.10
CA PRO A 123 -9.42 7.13 -6.07
C PRO A 123 -8.92 7.48 -7.48
N LEU A 124 -8.91 8.76 -7.84
CA LEU A 124 -8.46 9.21 -9.16
C LEU A 124 -6.95 9.01 -9.36
N TYR A 125 -6.15 9.36 -8.36
CA TYR A 125 -4.69 9.30 -8.45
C TYR A 125 -4.09 7.99 -7.94
N LEU A 126 -4.86 7.17 -7.22
CA LEU A 126 -4.38 5.93 -6.61
C LEU A 126 -3.67 4.98 -7.60
N PRO A 127 -4.19 4.72 -8.83
CA PRO A 127 -3.50 3.83 -9.78
C PRO A 127 -2.14 4.34 -10.22
N PHE A 128 -1.96 5.66 -10.30
CA PHE A 128 -0.70 6.28 -10.75
C PHE A 128 0.34 6.30 -9.64
N VAL A 129 -0.07 6.48 -8.39
CA VAL A 129 0.86 6.54 -7.25
C VAL A 129 1.24 5.15 -6.76
N SER A 130 0.42 4.13 -6.97
CA SER A 130 0.72 2.75 -6.60
C SER A 130 1.63 2.00 -7.59
N SER A 131 1.87 2.57 -8.76
CA SER A 131 2.76 2.01 -9.77
C SER A 131 4.23 2.30 -9.45
N LYS A 132 5.14 1.38 -9.84
CA LYS A 132 6.59 1.64 -9.81
C LYS A 132 7.01 2.82 -10.70
N LEU A 133 6.17 3.20 -11.67
CA LEU A 133 6.35 4.41 -12.48
C LEU A 133 6.06 5.71 -11.72
N SER A 134 5.51 5.63 -10.52
CA SER A 134 5.23 6.81 -9.67
C SER A 134 6.48 7.61 -9.31
N THR A 135 7.67 7.03 -9.49
CA THR A 135 8.95 7.72 -9.29
C THR A 135 9.30 8.69 -10.42
N ILE A 136 8.63 8.64 -11.57
CA ILE A 136 8.85 9.57 -12.68
C ILE A 136 8.53 11.00 -12.23
N GLY A 137 9.48 11.92 -12.48
CA GLY A 137 9.36 13.32 -12.08
C GLY A 137 9.60 13.60 -10.59
N ILE A 138 10.10 12.62 -9.83
CA ILE A 138 10.65 12.82 -8.49
C ILE A 138 12.13 13.23 -8.64
N SER A 139 12.64 13.97 -7.65
CA SER A 139 14.04 14.38 -7.62
C SER A 139 15.01 13.20 -7.72
N GLU A 140 15.97 13.29 -8.61
CA GLU A 140 17.01 12.27 -8.80
C GLU A 140 17.85 12.03 -7.54
N GLU A 141 17.96 13.03 -6.65
CA GLU A 141 18.71 12.94 -5.39
C GLU A 141 18.21 11.85 -4.43
N ILE A 142 16.96 11.44 -4.58
CA ILE A 142 16.33 10.43 -3.71
C ILE A 142 16.03 9.12 -4.44
N LEU A 143 16.35 9.03 -5.73
CA LEU A 143 16.12 7.85 -6.56
C LEU A 143 17.41 7.05 -6.81
N PRO A 144 17.31 5.79 -7.24
CA PRO A 144 18.45 5.06 -7.78
C PRO A 144 19.11 5.82 -8.92
N LYS A 145 20.44 5.88 -8.95
CA LYS A 145 21.23 6.63 -9.94
C LYS A 145 20.92 6.18 -11.38
N HIS A 146 20.74 4.89 -11.58
CA HIS A 146 20.46 4.28 -12.87
C HIS A 146 19.15 3.52 -12.79
N GLN A 147 18.19 3.87 -13.66
CA GLN A 147 16.90 3.21 -13.76
C GLN A 147 16.36 3.32 -15.18
N LEU A 148 15.88 2.21 -15.71
CA LEU A 148 15.18 2.13 -16.99
C LEU A 148 13.93 1.28 -16.85
N VAL A 149 12.84 1.69 -17.50
CA VAL A 149 11.63 0.86 -17.66
C VAL A 149 11.35 0.72 -19.14
N SER A 150 11.27 -0.51 -19.63
CA SER A 150 11.00 -0.78 -21.04
C SER A 150 10.30 -2.13 -21.24
N SER A 151 9.67 -2.27 -22.40
CA SER A 151 9.17 -3.54 -22.95
C SER A 151 10.05 -4.07 -24.06
N ASN A 152 11.14 -3.37 -24.40
CA ASN A 152 12.08 -3.75 -25.46
C ASN A 152 13.24 -4.54 -24.87
N PHE A 153 13.41 -5.77 -25.33
CA PHE A 153 14.46 -6.68 -24.84
C PHE A 153 15.86 -6.15 -25.10
N GLU A 154 16.15 -5.65 -26.30
CA GLU A 154 17.50 -5.21 -26.66
C GLU A 154 17.90 -3.93 -25.89
N GLU A 155 16.94 -3.03 -25.70
CA GLU A 155 17.15 -1.82 -24.87
C GLU A 155 17.49 -2.19 -23.43
N LEU A 156 16.69 -3.08 -22.80
CA LEU A 156 16.94 -3.56 -21.43
C LEU A 156 18.27 -4.28 -21.31
N TYR A 157 18.60 -5.16 -22.29
CA TYR A 157 19.83 -5.93 -22.27
C TYR A 157 21.07 -5.02 -22.42
N SER A 158 21.03 -4.07 -23.36
CA SER A 158 22.11 -3.10 -23.57
C SER A 158 22.30 -2.23 -22.32
N TYR A 159 21.20 -1.75 -21.73
CA TYR A 159 21.27 -0.97 -20.48
C TYR A 159 21.91 -1.76 -19.33
N CYS A 160 21.53 -3.02 -19.11
CA CYS A 160 22.16 -3.86 -18.10
C CYS A 160 23.65 -4.07 -18.36
N LYS A 161 24.05 -4.22 -19.63
CA LYS A 161 25.43 -4.43 -20.02
C LYS A 161 26.27 -3.15 -19.95
N ASP A 162 25.77 -2.08 -20.57
CA ASP A 162 26.57 -0.89 -20.89
C ASP A 162 26.52 0.16 -19.76
N GLU A 163 25.36 0.34 -19.12
CA GLU A 163 25.17 1.28 -18.02
C GLU A 163 25.40 0.65 -16.65
N LEU A 164 24.79 -0.52 -16.39
CA LEU A 164 24.90 -1.18 -15.09
C LEU A 164 26.10 -2.11 -14.95
N LYS A 165 26.83 -2.41 -16.03
CA LYS A 165 27.96 -3.36 -16.04
C LYS A 165 27.59 -4.72 -15.39
N TYR A 166 26.33 -5.13 -15.51
CA TYR A 166 25.73 -6.31 -14.87
C TYR A 166 25.62 -6.22 -13.34
N GLU A 167 25.73 -5.03 -12.73
CA GLU A 167 25.65 -4.79 -11.29
C GLU A 167 24.30 -4.16 -10.92
N GLY A 168 23.22 -4.81 -11.28
CA GLY A 168 21.88 -4.30 -11.03
C GLY A 168 20.88 -5.38 -10.70
N VAL A 169 19.61 -4.97 -10.67
CA VAL A 169 18.44 -5.84 -10.49
C VAL A 169 17.41 -5.55 -11.56
N ILE A 170 16.70 -6.61 -11.97
CA ILE A 170 15.55 -6.53 -12.86
C ILE A 170 14.32 -7.00 -12.11
N LYS A 171 13.19 -6.31 -12.30
CA LYS A 171 11.93 -6.59 -11.65
C LYS A 171 10.73 -6.27 -12.56
N PRO A 172 9.60 -7.00 -12.47
CA PRO A 172 8.42 -6.64 -13.25
C PRO A 172 7.81 -5.35 -12.71
N LEU A 173 7.11 -4.59 -13.54
CA LEU A 173 6.31 -3.43 -13.07
C LEU A 173 5.15 -3.89 -12.19
N GLY A 174 4.44 -4.93 -12.59
CA GLY A 174 3.52 -5.65 -11.73
C GLY A 174 4.29 -6.58 -10.80
N GLY A 175 3.65 -7.08 -9.76
CA GLY A 175 4.27 -8.00 -8.78
C GLY A 175 4.53 -7.33 -7.45
N LYS A 176 4.49 -8.15 -6.40
CA LYS A 176 4.52 -7.74 -4.99
C LYS A 176 5.40 -8.68 -4.19
N GLY A 177 5.85 -8.21 -3.03
CA GLY A 177 6.52 -9.09 -2.06
C GLY A 177 7.95 -9.47 -2.39
N GLY A 178 8.57 -8.93 -3.45
CA GLY A 178 9.90 -9.30 -3.89
C GLY A 178 9.93 -10.48 -4.87
N GLU A 179 8.77 -10.93 -5.33
CA GLU A 179 8.69 -11.97 -6.36
C GLU A 179 9.27 -11.49 -7.69
N ASP A 180 9.92 -12.41 -8.41
CA ASP A 180 10.50 -12.15 -9.74
C ASP A 180 11.56 -11.03 -9.77
N ILE A 181 12.29 -10.82 -8.68
CA ILE A 181 13.46 -9.93 -8.66
C ILE A 181 14.71 -10.76 -8.91
N TYR A 182 15.48 -10.40 -9.92
CA TYR A 182 16.71 -11.10 -10.28
C TYR A 182 17.88 -10.13 -10.39
N PHE A 183 19.08 -10.60 -10.08
CA PHE A 183 20.31 -9.87 -10.39
C PHE A 183 20.57 -9.86 -11.90
N THR A 184 21.23 -8.80 -12.39
CA THR A 184 21.60 -8.63 -13.80
C THR A 184 22.84 -9.44 -14.21
N GLU A 185 23.07 -10.59 -13.56
CA GLU A 185 24.21 -11.47 -13.85
C GLU A 185 24.21 -11.92 -15.32
N LYS A 186 25.32 -11.74 -16.02
CA LYS A 186 25.48 -12.04 -17.45
C LYS A 186 24.99 -13.45 -17.83
N LYS A 187 25.21 -14.43 -16.98
CA LYS A 187 24.85 -15.84 -17.20
C LYS A 187 23.36 -16.05 -17.40
N ASN A 188 22.51 -15.38 -16.61
CA ASN A 188 21.07 -15.62 -16.55
C ASN A 188 20.23 -14.47 -17.12
N LEU A 189 20.85 -13.31 -17.40
CA LEU A 189 20.15 -12.09 -17.77
C LEU A 189 19.17 -12.26 -18.94
N ARG A 190 19.62 -12.89 -20.05
CA ARG A 190 18.76 -13.08 -21.23
C ARG A 190 17.51 -13.89 -20.94
N ASN A 191 17.64 -14.95 -20.15
CA ASN A 191 16.51 -15.82 -19.79
C ASN A 191 15.55 -15.10 -18.83
N ASN A 192 16.08 -14.43 -17.82
CA ASN A 192 15.29 -13.67 -16.84
C ASN A 192 14.52 -12.52 -17.51
N LEU A 193 15.16 -11.74 -18.39
CA LEU A 193 14.48 -10.68 -19.15
C LEU A 193 13.35 -11.23 -20.02
N ARG A 194 13.59 -12.32 -20.77
CA ARG A 194 12.55 -12.96 -21.59
C ARG A 194 11.39 -13.48 -20.74
N ALA A 195 11.65 -14.04 -19.56
CA ALA A 195 10.62 -14.52 -18.66
C ALA A 195 9.77 -13.36 -18.11
N LEU A 196 10.42 -12.27 -17.69
CA LEU A 196 9.73 -11.09 -17.17
C LEU A 196 8.92 -10.36 -18.25
N LEU A 197 9.45 -10.21 -19.46
CA LEU A 197 8.78 -9.55 -20.58
C LEU A 197 7.50 -10.26 -21.03
N LYS A 198 7.35 -11.56 -20.76
CA LYS A 198 6.07 -12.27 -20.95
C LYS A 198 4.98 -11.80 -19.99
N LYS A 199 5.37 -11.21 -18.86
CA LYS A 199 4.47 -10.68 -17.82
C LYS A 199 4.18 -9.18 -17.99
N GLY A 200 4.95 -8.46 -18.83
CA GLY A 200 4.79 -7.04 -19.11
C GLY A 200 6.12 -6.28 -19.14
N ALA A 201 6.06 -4.97 -19.00
CA ALA A 201 7.23 -4.12 -18.95
C ALA A 201 8.11 -4.44 -17.73
N VAL A 202 9.42 -4.28 -17.89
CA VAL A 202 10.45 -4.60 -16.90
C VAL A 202 11.14 -3.32 -16.46
N MET A 203 11.35 -3.20 -15.16
CA MET A 203 12.21 -2.18 -14.58
C MET A 203 13.59 -2.77 -14.31
N VAL A 204 14.60 -2.05 -14.73
CA VAL A 204 16.01 -2.31 -14.46
C VAL A 204 16.55 -1.17 -13.62
N GLN A 205 17.32 -1.44 -12.59
CA GLN A 205 17.99 -0.42 -11.79
C GLN A 205 19.32 -0.94 -11.23
N ASN A 206 20.23 -0.01 -10.85
CA ASN A 206 21.43 -0.41 -10.15
C ASN A 206 21.10 -1.10 -8.82
N PHE A 207 21.93 -2.06 -8.44
CA PHE A 207 21.83 -2.65 -7.10
C PHE A 207 22.17 -1.60 -6.04
N ILE A 208 21.39 -1.54 -4.98
CA ILE A 208 21.60 -0.65 -3.85
C ILE A 208 22.05 -1.47 -2.68
N PRO A 209 23.34 -1.41 -2.29
CA PRO A 209 23.80 -2.05 -1.07
C PRO A 209 23.01 -1.55 0.12
N ASN A 210 22.49 -2.50 0.93
CA ASN A 210 21.68 -2.15 2.08
C ASN A 210 21.80 -3.22 3.17
N ASP A 211 21.53 -2.83 4.40
CA ASP A 211 21.47 -3.68 5.59
C ASP A 211 20.00 -3.92 6.02
N GLY A 212 19.08 -3.70 5.10
CA GLY A 212 17.66 -3.84 5.29
C GLY A 212 16.87 -2.79 4.53
N ASP A 213 15.58 -2.99 4.46
CA ASP A 213 14.60 -2.16 3.78
C ASP A 213 13.77 -1.41 4.83
N LYS A 214 13.82 -0.08 4.79
CA LYS A 214 13.10 0.77 5.75
C LYS A 214 11.67 1.00 5.26
N ARG A 215 10.68 0.49 6.00
CA ARG A 215 9.27 0.79 5.81
C ARG A 215 8.88 1.98 6.67
N ILE A 216 8.43 3.07 6.05
CA ILE A 216 7.92 4.27 6.74
C ILE A 216 6.46 4.48 6.31
N LEU A 217 5.57 4.59 7.28
CA LEU A 217 4.17 4.92 7.05
C LEU A 217 3.97 6.42 7.21
N LEU A 218 3.35 7.02 6.20
CA LEU A 218 3.05 8.44 6.13
C LEU A 218 1.54 8.64 6.25
N LEU A 219 1.14 9.61 7.08
CA LEU A 219 -0.20 10.12 7.17
C LEU A 219 -0.19 11.57 6.70
N ASN A 220 -0.88 11.85 5.61
CA ASN A 220 -0.91 13.18 4.99
C ASN A 220 0.51 13.75 4.81
N GLY A 221 1.43 12.91 4.31
CA GLY A 221 2.81 13.24 4.04
C GLY A 221 3.73 13.35 5.28
N ASN A 222 3.26 13.08 6.49
CA ASN A 222 4.07 13.08 7.71
C ASN A 222 4.30 11.65 8.22
N PRO A 223 5.48 11.31 8.72
CA PRO A 223 5.76 9.97 9.25
C PRO A 223 4.97 9.72 10.54
N VAL A 224 4.26 8.58 10.60
CA VAL A 224 3.48 8.19 11.78
C VAL A 224 3.96 6.89 12.39
N ALA A 225 4.64 6.03 11.63
CA ALA A 225 5.22 4.79 12.12
C ALA A 225 6.30 4.30 11.17
N TRP A 226 7.33 3.62 11.69
CA TRP A 226 8.41 3.07 10.85
C TRP A 226 9.09 1.88 11.51
N TYR A 227 9.68 1.04 10.69
CA TYR A 227 10.54 -0.08 11.08
C TYR A 227 11.40 -0.52 9.89
N LYS A 228 12.54 -1.16 10.17
CA LYS A 228 13.39 -1.75 9.15
C LYS A 228 13.06 -3.24 9.01
N ARG A 229 13.06 -3.75 7.79
CA ARG A 229 12.95 -5.17 7.47
C ARG A 229 14.34 -5.67 7.13
N VAL A 230 14.79 -6.72 7.78
CA VAL A 230 16.11 -7.30 7.57
C VAL A 230 15.93 -8.72 7.06
N ALA A 231 16.56 -9.04 5.93
CA ALA A 231 16.53 -10.36 5.32
C ALA A 231 17.10 -11.42 6.27
N LEU A 232 16.77 -12.68 6.00
CA LEU A 232 17.48 -13.81 6.61
C LEU A 232 18.92 -13.85 6.11
N GLU A 233 19.80 -14.46 6.90
CA GLU A 233 21.21 -14.61 6.54
C GLU A 233 21.36 -15.36 5.20
N GLY A 234 22.12 -14.78 4.28
CA GLY A 234 22.31 -15.30 2.93
C GLY A 234 21.23 -14.86 1.91
N GLU A 235 20.16 -14.19 2.34
CA GLU A 235 19.11 -13.70 1.46
C GLU A 235 19.26 -12.20 1.20
N PHE A 236 18.83 -11.73 0.02
CA PHE A 236 18.88 -10.29 -0.34
C PHE A 236 17.50 -9.61 -0.33
N ILE A 237 16.42 -10.39 -0.21
CA ILE A 237 15.04 -9.88 -0.18
C ILE A 237 14.64 -9.62 1.26
N ASN A 238 14.48 -8.37 1.64
CA ASN A 238 14.16 -7.94 3.01
C ASN A 238 12.68 -8.06 3.37
N ASN A 239 11.81 -8.41 2.43
CA ASN A 239 10.38 -8.39 2.63
C ASN A 239 9.94 -9.41 3.70
N ILE A 240 8.98 -9.00 4.56
CA ILE A 240 8.41 -9.87 5.61
C ILE A 240 7.79 -11.15 5.03
N HIS A 241 7.17 -11.07 3.84
CA HIS A 241 6.59 -12.25 3.19
C HIS A 241 7.66 -13.25 2.71
N ALA A 242 8.88 -12.77 2.48
CA ALA A 242 10.04 -13.61 2.16
C ALA A 242 10.84 -14.05 3.41
N GLY A 243 10.28 -13.89 4.60
CA GLY A 243 10.93 -14.29 5.85
C GLY A 243 11.73 -13.20 6.57
N GLY A 244 11.78 -11.99 6.01
CA GLY A 244 12.45 -10.85 6.66
C GLY A 244 11.86 -10.52 8.02
N ARG A 245 12.69 -10.13 8.98
CA ARG A 245 12.27 -9.77 10.33
C ARG A 245 12.20 -8.26 10.53
N PRO A 246 11.18 -7.74 11.25
CA PRO A 246 11.09 -6.33 11.55
C PRO A 246 12.01 -5.97 12.72
N VAL A 247 12.77 -4.90 12.58
CA VAL A 247 13.64 -4.35 13.63
C VAL A 247 13.41 -2.84 13.79
N LYS A 248 13.67 -2.34 15.00
CA LYS A 248 13.60 -0.90 15.31
C LYS A 248 14.75 -0.17 14.61
N PHE A 249 14.50 1.06 14.14
CA PHE A 249 15.53 2.00 13.71
C PHE A 249 15.04 3.44 13.93
N ASP A 250 15.96 4.39 13.89
CA ASP A 250 15.64 5.81 13.97
C ASP A 250 15.78 6.46 12.59
N LEU A 251 14.87 7.38 12.26
CA LEU A 251 14.89 8.08 10.97
C LEU A 251 16.16 8.93 10.85
N THR A 252 16.91 8.69 9.78
CA THR A 252 18.10 9.49 9.45
C THR A 252 17.69 10.80 8.79
N GLU A 253 18.62 11.76 8.68
CA GLU A 253 18.38 13.02 7.96
C GLU A 253 18.06 12.77 6.47
N GLN A 254 18.67 11.74 5.86
CA GLN A 254 18.33 11.35 4.49
C GLN A 254 16.90 10.80 4.37
N ASP A 255 16.44 10.00 5.32
CA ASP A 255 15.06 9.52 5.36
C ASP A 255 14.08 10.70 5.46
N LYS A 256 14.37 11.69 6.31
CA LYS A 256 13.59 12.92 6.44
C LYS A 256 13.60 13.76 5.15
N LYS A 257 14.73 13.85 4.46
CA LYS A 257 14.85 14.51 3.15
C LYS A 257 13.96 13.83 2.11
N ILE A 258 13.98 12.51 2.03
CA ILE A 258 13.10 11.73 1.14
C ILE A 258 11.62 12.03 1.44
N ILE A 259 11.22 12.00 2.71
CA ILE A 259 9.85 12.30 3.12
C ILE A 259 9.46 13.73 2.72
N ALA A 260 10.31 14.70 3.00
CA ALA A 260 10.07 16.11 2.66
C ALA A 260 9.92 16.33 1.15
N CYS A 261 10.72 15.65 0.32
CA CYS A 261 10.63 15.70 -1.13
C CYS A 261 9.31 15.13 -1.66
N LEU A 262 8.82 14.03 -1.06
CA LEU A 262 7.59 13.37 -1.48
C LEU A 262 6.33 14.08 -1.01
N LYS A 263 6.37 14.72 0.15
CA LYS A 263 5.20 15.29 0.84
C LYS A 263 4.34 16.21 -0.04
N PRO A 264 4.87 17.20 -0.78
CA PRO A 264 4.04 18.08 -1.62
C PRO A 264 3.24 17.29 -2.66
N ARG A 265 3.88 16.34 -3.34
CA ARG A 265 3.25 15.49 -4.36
C ARG A 265 2.18 14.57 -3.77
N LEU A 266 2.44 13.95 -2.63
CA LEU A 266 1.46 13.09 -1.95
C LEU A 266 0.23 13.88 -1.53
N ILE A 267 0.41 15.10 -1.00
CA ILE A 267 -0.70 15.99 -0.63
C ILE A 267 -1.49 16.41 -1.86
N GLN A 268 -0.82 16.86 -2.92
CA GLN A 268 -1.44 17.28 -4.19
C GLN A 268 -2.32 16.17 -4.78
N TYR A 269 -1.89 14.92 -4.69
CA TYR A 269 -2.64 13.77 -5.21
C TYR A 269 -3.65 13.18 -4.21
N GLY A 270 -3.79 13.77 -3.02
CA GLY A 270 -4.71 13.29 -1.98
C GLY A 270 -4.34 11.91 -1.45
N MET A 271 -3.04 11.60 -1.40
CA MET A 271 -2.51 10.37 -0.82
C MET A 271 -2.40 10.51 0.69
N VAL A 272 -3.42 10.09 1.38
CA VAL A 272 -3.56 10.27 2.83
C VAL A 272 -2.73 9.26 3.63
N LEU A 273 -2.86 7.98 3.31
CA LEU A 273 -2.14 6.90 4.00
C LEU A 273 -1.25 6.17 2.99
N VAL A 274 0.06 6.30 3.17
CA VAL A 274 1.07 5.78 2.25
C VAL A 274 2.16 5.06 3.02
N GLY A 275 2.67 3.95 2.48
CA GLY A 275 3.91 3.34 2.90
C GLY A 275 5.00 3.67 1.88
N ILE A 276 6.15 4.11 2.32
CA ILE A 276 7.33 4.22 1.46
C ILE A 276 8.38 3.20 1.90
N ASP A 277 9.10 2.68 0.92
CA ASP A 277 10.21 1.76 1.14
C ASP A 277 11.51 2.44 0.70
N ILE A 278 12.50 2.45 1.60
CA ILE A 278 13.81 3.07 1.39
C ILE A 278 14.88 1.98 1.51
N LEU A 279 15.68 1.82 0.46
CA LEU A 279 16.87 0.96 0.45
C LEU A 279 18.12 1.83 0.51
N GLY A 280 18.99 1.55 1.49
CA GLY A 280 20.13 2.42 1.74
C GLY A 280 19.67 3.87 1.96
N ASN A 281 20.01 4.74 1.01
CA ASN A 281 19.69 6.18 1.03
C ASN A 281 18.72 6.60 -0.09
N THR A 282 18.04 5.67 -0.76
CA THR A 282 17.19 5.95 -1.92
C THR A 282 15.78 5.41 -1.74
N LEU A 283 14.80 6.13 -2.31
CA LEU A 283 13.43 5.67 -2.41
C LEU A 283 13.36 4.47 -3.37
N SER A 284 12.81 3.38 -2.89
CA SER A 284 12.62 2.15 -3.67
C SER A 284 11.20 2.00 -4.20
N GLU A 285 10.19 2.33 -3.36
CA GLU A 285 8.78 2.12 -3.70
C GLU A 285 7.86 3.05 -2.90
N ILE A 286 6.72 3.40 -3.53
CA ILE A 286 5.59 4.08 -2.88
C ILE A 286 4.39 3.13 -2.87
N ASN A 287 3.90 2.78 -1.69
CA ASN A 287 2.79 1.87 -1.47
C ASN A 287 1.56 2.67 -1.02
N SER A 288 0.62 2.93 -1.91
CA SER A 288 -0.57 3.76 -1.66
C SER A 288 -1.89 2.99 -1.65
N GLU A 289 -1.96 1.77 -2.20
CA GLU A 289 -3.21 0.98 -2.25
C GLU A 289 -3.62 0.47 -0.87
N VAL A 290 -2.80 -0.39 -0.28
CA VAL A 290 -3.09 -1.03 1.02
C VAL A 290 -1.83 -0.99 1.89
N PRO A 291 -1.30 0.21 2.21
CA PRO A 291 -0.11 0.32 3.04
C PRO A 291 -0.34 -0.34 4.40
N GLY A 292 0.58 -1.21 4.78
CA GLY A 292 0.52 -1.94 6.03
C GLY A 292 1.77 -1.74 6.87
N GLY A 293 1.70 -2.18 8.14
CA GLY A 293 2.84 -2.16 9.06
C GLY A 293 2.61 -1.41 10.35
N THR A 294 1.46 -0.74 10.58
CA THR A 294 1.14 -0.03 11.84
C THR A 294 1.39 -0.91 13.06
N VAL A 295 0.79 -2.09 13.09
CA VAL A 295 0.90 -3.02 14.22
C VAL A 295 2.34 -3.45 14.51
N ARG A 296 3.15 -3.68 13.46
CA ARG A 296 4.55 -4.06 13.63
C ARG A 296 5.39 -2.89 14.13
N ALA A 297 5.19 -1.72 13.53
CA ALA A 297 5.87 -0.51 13.93
C ALA A 297 5.53 -0.13 15.39
N ASP A 298 4.25 -0.15 15.77
CA ASP A 298 3.80 0.18 17.12
C ASP A 298 4.36 -0.80 18.16
N LYS A 299 4.48 -2.09 17.84
CA LYS A 299 5.15 -3.07 18.72
C LYS A 299 6.63 -2.77 18.95
N LEU A 300 7.32 -2.20 17.97
CA LEU A 300 8.76 -1.91 18.03
C LEU A 300 9.04 -0.51 18.62
N GLY A 301 8.21 0.48 18.30
CA GLY A 301 8.48 1.88 18.61
C GLY A 301 7.40 2.58 19.41
N ASN A 302 6.26 1.94 19.70
CA ASN A 302 5.12 2.53 20.44
C ASN A 302 4.68 3.89 19.86
N PHE A 303 4.49 3.97 18.54
CA PHE A 303 4.18 5.22 17.83
C PHE A 303 2.75 5.74 18.09
N GLY A 304 1.82 4.87 18.51
CA GLY A 304 0.39 5.18 18.58
C GLY A 304 -0.21 5.47 17.20
N SER A 305 0.30 4.81 16.16
CA SER A 305 -0.02 5.13 14.77
C SER A 305 -1.49 4.93 14.44
N ARG A 306 -2.12 3.90 15.00
CA ARG A 306 -3.55 3.64 14.84
C ARG A 306 -4.38 4.84 15.29
N ASP A 307 -4.14 5.32 16.50
CA ASP A 307 -4.95 6.38 17.11
C ASP A 307 -4.76 7.71 16.38
N LYS A 308 -3.54 8.05 15.97
CA LYS A 308 -3.24 9.21 15.11
C LYS A 308 -4.00 9.16 13.77
N ILE A 309 -4.07 7.98 13.15
CA ILE A 309 -4.80 7.81 11.88
C ILE A 309 -6.30 8.00 12.10
N ILE A 310 -6.87 7.42 13.17
CA ILE A 310 -8.29 7.58 13.48
C ILE A 310 -8.63 9.04 13.81
N GLU A 311 -7.82 9.73 14.60
CA GLU A 311 -7.98 11.16 14.92
C GLU A 311 -7.96 12.02 13.65
N PHE A 312 -7.07 11.72 12.72
CA PHE A 312 -7.06 12.39 11.43
C PHE A 312 -8.37 12.18 10.66
N PHE A 313 -8.92 10.96 10.67
CA PHE A 313 -10.20 10.67 10.04
C PHE A 313 -11.38 11.33 10.75
N GLU A 314 -11.36 11.45 12.07
CA GLU A 314 -12.35 12.20 12.86
C GLU A 314 -12.39 13.68 12.44
N ILE A 315 -11.21 14.27 12.19
CA ILE A 315 -11.11 15.67 11.73
C ILE A 315 -11.62 15.82 10.30
N LYS A 316 -11.21 14.94 9.38
CA LYS A 316 -11.54 15.02 7.96
C LYS A 316 -12.95 14.57 7.63
N GLY A 317 -13.54 13.68 8.42
CA GLY A 317 -14.91 13.21 8.27
C GLY A 317 -15.97 14.08 8.92
N LYS A 318 -15.63 15.24 9.45
CA LYS A 318 -16.63 16.25 9.88
C LYS A 318 -17.29 16.81 8.63
N LYS A 319 -18.58 16.45 8.45
CA LYS A 319 -19.44 17.06 7.40
C LYS A 319 -19.90 18.42 7.85
#